data_da7cf8f4b1d2890234c9492ddc746966
#
_entry.id   da7cf8f4b1d2890234c9492ddc746966
#
_cell.length_a   1.000
_cell.length_b   1.000
_cell.length_c   1.000
_cell.angle_alpha   90.00
_cell.angle_beta   90.00
_cell.angle_gamma   90.00
#
_symmetry.space_group_name_H-M   'P 1'
#
loop_
_entity.id
_entity.type
_entity.pdbx_description
1 polymer ?
#
loop_
_entity_poly.entity_id
_entity_poly.type
_entity_poly.pdbx_seq_one_letter_code
_entity_poly.pdbx_strand_id
1 'polypeptide(L)'
;MKKMRTMSTKLFFVATLAISVALVPRLMAQVQTDVPPVVPSAKPVTVEHIKIHGEALEGNLESDAVDRDVIVFLPPRYAKEKHQRYPVVYALHGFSIGADQWTHEIHVPQTIEGALAEGAKEMIVVLPDSKTVYGGSMYSSSVTTGDFEQYVAHDVVAYIDAHYRTIPSRSSRGLVGHSMGGYGAARIGMKHPDVFSSLYIMSPCCLSPMGSRPANPAMEKVMASVEKELESVKTPANAAGLSFFARAQLASAAAWSPDPKNPPLYLDLPRKSGEPQPDVIAKWAANAPLAFVDQYIDNLRQYHAIAMDVGDQDGLRFDAGKLHDVLDNYGIANSFEIYHGTHTSAVADRFQNHVLTFFSKNLCATKNCK
;
A
#
# COMPACT_ATOMS: atom_id res chain seq x y z
N MET A 1 28.90 44.14 -80.15
CA MET A 1 29.01 42.78 -79.58
C MET A 1 29.16 42.98 -78.09
N LYS A 2 28.05 42.79 -77.28
CA LYS A 2 28.06 42.88 -75.79
C LYS A 2 27.95 41.47 -75.23
N LYS A 3 28.95 41.04 -74.45
CA LYS A 3 28.96 39.76 -73.71
C LYS A 3 28.01 39.87 -72.49
N MET A 4 27.04 39.02 -72.46
CA MET A 4 26.17 38.81 -71.29
C MET A 4 26.90 37.87 -70.31
N ARG A 5 27.07 38.33 -69.04
CA ARG A 5 27.55 37.53 -67.92
C ARG A 5 26.34 36.87 -67.23
N THR A 6 26.30 35.57 -67.20
CA THR A 6 25.36 34.79 -66.42
C THR A 6 25.79 34.76 -64.95
N MET A 7 24.95 35.27 -64.07
CA MET A 7 25.10 35.13 -62.58
C MET A 7 24.46 33.82 -62.16
N SER A 8 25.27 32.94 -61.63
CA SER A 8 24.80 31.69 -61.00
C SER A 8 24.41 31.93 -59.55
N THR A 9 23.11 31.80 -59.25
CA THR A 9 22.55 31.91 -57.90
C THR A 9 22.66 30.56 -57.20
N LYS A 10 23.58 30.45 -56.22
CA LYS A 10 23.66 29.26 -55.35
C LYS A 10 22.55 29.36 -54.28
N LEU A 11 21.62 28.44 -54.35
CA LEU A 11 20.58 28.26 -53.34
C LEU A 11 21.21 27.49 -52.17
N PHE A 12 21.32 28.13 -51.01
CA PHE A 12 21.65 27.46 -49.75
C PHE A 12 20.37 26.89 -49.15
N PHE A 13 20.29 25.53 -49.12
CA PHE A 13 19.25 24.85 -48.34
C PHE A 13 19.72 24.80 -46.86
N VAL A 14 19.08 25.58 -46.03
CA VAL A 14 19.22 25.44 -44.56
C VAL A 14 18.22 24.37 -44.12
N ALA A 15 18.72 23.17 -43.82
CA ALA A 15 17.93 22.12 -43.23
C ALA A 15 17.73 22.43 -41.74
N THR A 16 16.57 22.90 -41.39
CA THR A 16 16.14 23.05 -39.97
C THR A 16 15.82 21.67 -39.43
N LEU A 17 16.71 21.15 -38.60
CA LEU A 17 16.50 19.90 -37.84
C LEU A 17 15.50 20.23 -36.69
N ALA A 18 14.24 19.89 -36.86
CA ALA A 18 13.24 19.96 -35.80
C ALA A 18 13.50 18.83 -34.81
N ILE A 19 14.13 19.14 -33.67
CA ILE A 19 14.24 18.22 -32.54
C ILE A 19 12.86 18.14 -31.89
N SER A 20 12.12 17.08 -32.21
CA SER A 20 10.90 16.72 -31.49
C SER A 20 11.29 16.24 -30.09
N VAL A 21 11.24 17.13 -29.11
CA VAL A 21 11.30 16.75 -27.70
C VAL A 21 10.00 16.01 -27.42
N ALA A 22 10.05 14.69 -27.44
CA ALA A 22 8.96 13.87 -26.93
C ALA A 22 8.80 14.21 -25.44
N LEU A 23 7.69 14.90 -25.10
CA LEU A 23 7.25 15.04 -23.74
C LEU A 23 6.88 13.62 -23.25
N VAL A 24 7.82 12.95 -22.61
CA VAL A 24 7.50 11.79 -21.77
C VAL A 24 6.66 12.36 -20.63
N PRO A 25 5.39 11.95 -20.47
CA PRO A 25 4.63 12.38 -19.31
C PRO A 25 5.40 11.92 -18.08
N ARG A 26 5.92 12.87 -17.28
CA ARG A 26 6.42 12.56 -15.96
C ARG A 26 5.25 11.95 -15.22
N LEU A 27 5.32 10.66 -14.88
CA LEU A 27 4.43 10.09 -13.88
C LEU A 27 4.58 10.97 -12.64
N MET A 28 3.52 11.69 -12.31
CA MET A 28 3.48 12.44 -11.06
C MET A 28 3.55 11.42 -9.93
N ALA A 29 4.44 11.63 -8.96
CA ALA A 29 4.53 10.75 -7.80
C ALA A 29 3.16 10.64 -7.12
N GLN A 30 2.73 9.40 -6.84
CA GLN A 30 1.47 9.12 -6.15
C GLN A 30 1.56 9.48 -4.67
N VAL A 31 2.74 9.26 -4.07
CA VAL A 31 3.07 9.69 -2.72
C VAL A 31 4.07 10.84 -2.81
N GLN A 32 3.57 12.06 -2.62
CA GLN A 32 4.40 13.26 -2.51
C GLN A 32 4.66 13.51 -1.04
N THR A 33 5.86 13.19 -0.59
CA THR A 33 6.23 13.23 0.82
C THR A 33 7.51 14.01 1.04
N ASP A 34 7.61 14.65 2.20
CA ASP A 34 8.87 15.21 2.69
C ASP A 34 9.77 14.06 3.15
N VAL A 35 10.92 13.94 2.52
CA VAL A 35 11.90 12.90 2.83
C VAL A 35 12.88 13.44 3.86
N PRO A 36 13.10 12.74 5.00
CA PRO A 36 14.10 13.14 5.98
C PRO A 36 15.50 13.30 5.36
N PRO A 37 16.32 14.23 5.85
CA PRO A 37 17.69 14.38 5.38
C PRO A 37 18.50 13.08 5.53
N VAL A 38 19.43 12.85 4.62
CA VAL A 38 20.37 11.73 4.73
C VAL A 38 21.21 11.91 6.01
N VAL A 39 21.23 10.88 6.86
CA VAL A 39 22.08 10.86 8.06
C VAL A 39 23.52 10.51 7.66
N PRO A 40 24.52 11.37 7.85
CA PRO A 40 25.88 11.15 7.32
C PRO A 40 26.57 9.86 7.83
N SER A 41 26.18 9.37 9.01
CA SER A 41 26.72 8.14 9.62
C SER A 41 25.95 6.88 9.23
N ALA A 42 24.88 7.01 8.46
CA ALA A 42 24.06 5.89 8.07
C ALA A 42 24.85 4.88 7.24
N LYS A 43 24.63 3.60 7.51
CA LYS A 43 25.21 2.49 6.75
C LYS A 43 24.18 1.95 5.78
N PRO A 44 24.58 1.65 4.54
CA PRO A 44 23.64 1.22 3.53
C PRO A 44 23.00 -0.14 3.87
N VAL A 45 21.71 -0.25 3.59
CA VAL A 45 20.99 -1.52 3.55
C VAL A 45 21.28 -2.26 2.24
N THR A 46 21.10 -3.57 2.22
CA THR A 46 21.08 -4.35 0.97
C THR A 46 19.64 -4.50 0.52
N VAL A 47 19.38 -4.17 -0.74
CA VAL A 47 18.04 -4.30 -1.34
C VAL A 47 18.02 -5.52 -2.24
N GLU A 48 17.08 -6.42 -2.03
CA GLU A 48 16.87 -7.60 -2.86
C GLU A 48 15.47 -7.56 -3.48
N HIS A 49 15.38 -7.75 -4.78
CA HIS A 49 14.14 -7.91 -5.53
C HIS A 49 13.94 -9.40 -5.81
N ILE A 50 12.90 -9.97 -5.27
CA ILE A 50 12.58 -11.39 -5.40
C ILE A 50 11.16 -11.58 -5.92
N LYS A 51 10.84 -12.80 -6.34
CA LYS A 51 9.46 -13.21 -6.62
C LYS A 51 9.06 -14.29 -5.63
N ILE A 52 7.85 -14.15 -5.11
CA ILE A 52 7.24 -15.17 -4.25
C ILE A 52 5.98 -15.69 -4.94
N HIS A 53 5.89 -16.99 -5.09
CA HIS A 53 4.69 -17.64 -5.55
C HIS A 53 3.63 -17.56 -4.43
N GLY A 54 2.46 -16.99 -4.77
CA GLY A 54 1.33 -16.90 -3.87
C GLY A 54 0.37 -18.06 -4.13
N GLU A 55 0.49 -19.13 -3.36
CA GLU A 55 -0.46 -20.25 -3.43
C GLU A 55 -1.90 -19.77 -3.19
N ALA A 56 -2.05 -18.82 -2.26
CA ALA A 56 -3.33 -18.19 -1.95
C ALA A 56 -3.92 -17.35 -3.10
N LEU A 57 -3.14 -17.03 -4.12
CA LEU A 57 -3.56 -16.23 -5.27
C LEU A 57 -3.94 -17.07 -6.48
N GLU A 58 -3.70 -18.39 -6.44
CA GLU A 58 -4.02 -19.27 -7.54
C GLU A 58 -5.51 -19.28 -7.87
N GLY A 59 -5.83 -19.37 -9.17
CA GLY A 59 -7.20 -19.42 -9.65
C GLY A 59 -7.98 -18.10 -9.55
N ASN A 60 -7.32 -16.95 -9.30
CA ASN A 60 -7.99 -15.67 -9.32
C ASN A 60 -8.60 -15.36 -10.70
N LEU A 61 -9.81 -14.81 -10.71
CA LEU A 61 -10.57 -14.59 -11.93
C LEU A 61 -10.08 -13.39 -12.76
N GLU A 62 -9.32 -12.47 -12.16
CA GLU A 62 -8.67 -11.37 -12.88
C GLU A 62 -7.51 -11.84 -13.76
N SER A 63 -7.03 -13.06 -13.57
CA SER A 63 -5.83 -13.59 -14.22
C SER A 63 -4.57 -12.77 -13.90
N ASP A 64 -4.54 -12.17 -12.71
CA ASP A 64 -3.33 -11.53 -12.20
C ASP A 64 -2.24 -12.56 -11.91
N ALA A 65 -0.99 -12.12 -12.06
CA ALA A 65 0.15 -12.98 -11.80
C ALA A 65 0.16 -13.45 -10.33
N VAL A 66 0.32 -14.75 -10.14
CA VAL A 66 0.45 -15.36 -8.80
C VAL A 66 1.89 -15.25 -8.25
N ASP A 67 2.89 -15.15 -9.14
CA ASP A 67 4.28 -14.85 -8.78
C ASP A 67 4.43 -13.34 -8.61
N ARG A 68 4.44 -12.90 -7.35
CA ARG A 68 4.43 -11.48 -7.00
C ARG A 68 5.84 -10.97 -6.69
N ASP A 69 6.13 -9.75 -7.10
CA ASP A 69 7.35 -9.05 -6.71
C ASP A 69 7.32 -8.74 -5.21
N VAL A 70 8.45 -8.97 -4.55
CA VAL A 70 8.66 -8.64 -3.15
C VAL A 70 10.04 -7.99 -3.00
N ILE A 71 10.11 -6.88 -2.28
CA ILE A 71 11.37 -6.21 -2.01
C ILE A 71 11.78 -6.48 -0.57
N VAL A 72 13.01 -6.93 -0.37
CA VAL A 72 13.55 -7.25 0.95
C VAL A 72 14.72 -6.32 1.24
N PHE A 73 14.65 -5.61 2.37
CA PHE A 73 15.71 -4.73 2.86
C PHE A 73 16.43 -5.41 4.00
N LEU A 74 17.70 -5.73 3.79
CA LEU A 74 18.55 -6.39 4.77
C LEU A 74 19.42 -5.38 5.51
N PRO A 75 19.49 -5.44 6.85
CA PRO A 75 20.23 -4.46 7.63
C PRO A 75 21.75 -4.54 7.38
N PRO A 76 22.50 -3.46 7.67
CA PRO A 76 23.92 -3.34 7.31
C PRO A 76 24.83 -4.46 7.80
N ARG A 77 24.52 -5.08 8.96
CA ARG A 77 25.32 -6.19 9.51
C ARG A 77 24.92 -7.55 8.96
N TYR A 78 23.82 -7.66 8.19
CA TYR A 78 23.32 -8.94 7.69
C TYR A 78 24.38 -9.77 6.96
N ALA A 79 25.17 -9.17 6.07
CA ALA A 79 26.22 -9.88 5.33
C ALA A 79 27.39 -10.36 6.23
N LYS A 80 27.68 -9.64 7.32
CA LYS A 80 28.83 -9.89 8.19
C LYS A 80 28.50 -10.86 9.33
N GLU A 81 27.35 -10.67 9.99
CA GLU A 81 26.92 -11.40 11.17
C GLU A 81 26.13 -12.66 10.78
N LYS A 82 26.84 -13.71 10.32
CA LYS A 82 26.23 -14.91 9.71
C LYS A 82 25.30 -15.72 10.64
N HIS A 83 25.46 -15.57 11.95
CA HIS A 83 24.66 -16.28 12.96
C HIS A 83 23.54 -15.41 13.55
N GLN A 84 23.55 -14.11 13.28
CA GLN A 84 22.52 -13.19 13.76
C GLN A 84 21.21 -13.42 13.02
N ARG A 85 20.12 -13.48 13.77
CA ARG A 85 18.75 -13.48 13.26
C ARG A 85 18.07 -12.17 13.62
N TYR A 86 17.10 -11.77 12.82
CA TYR A 86 16.51 -10.45 12.86
C TYR A 86 14.98 -10.52 12.98
N PRO A 87 14.34 -9.59 13.69
CA PRO A 87 12.91 -9.37 13.59
C PRO A 87 12.56 -8.89 12.18
N VAL A 88 11.30 -9.04 11.79
CA VAL A 88 10.81 -8.69 10.46
C VAL A 88 9.64 -7.73 10.55
N VAL A 89 9.66 -6.69 9.72
CA VAL A 89 8.54 -5.77 9.51
C VAL A 89 8.02 -5.95 8.09
N TYR A 90 6.76 -6.32 7.97
CA TYR A 90 6.05 -6.40 6.70
C TYR A 90 5.34 -5.08 6.46
N ALA A 91 5.67 -4.39 5.34
CA ALA A 91 5.17 -3.06 5.03
C ALA A 91 4.29 -3.09 3.78
N LEU A 92 3.07 -2.59 3.90
CA LEU A 92 2.02 -2.66 2.90
C LEU A 92 1.84 -1.32 2.21
N HIS A 93 1.98 -1.29 0.88
CA HIS A 93 1.86 -0.09 0.07
C HIS A 93 0.41 0.39 -0.13
N GLY A 94 0.24 1.63 -0.59
CA GLY A 94 -1.05 2.24 -0.89
C GLY A 94 -1.66 1.79 -2.23
N PHE A 95 -2.89 2.25 -2.50
CA PHE A 95 -3.61 1.97 -3.75
C PHE A 95 -2.92 2.61 -4.96
N SER A 96 -3.05 2.00 -6.11
CA SER A 96 -2.59 2.36 -7.46
C SER A 96 -1.09 2.30 -7.71
N ILE A 97 -0.28 2.08 -6.71
CA ILE A 97 1.18 1.87 -6.79
C ILE A 97 1.51 0.43 -6.41
N GLY A 98 2.71 -0.03 -6.78
CA GLY A 98 3.27 -1.31 -6.32
C GLY A 98 4.41 -1.09 -5.32
N ALA A 99 4.99 -2.18 -4.86
CA ALA A 99 6.09 -2.15 -3.90
C ALA A 99 7.30 -1.35 -4.41
N ASP A 100 7.66 -1.50 -5.68
CA ASP A 100 8.79 -0.78 -6.29
C ASP A 100 8.56 0.73 -6.34
N GLN A 101 7.39 1.17 -6.81
CA GLN A 101 7.06 2.60 -6.86
C GLN A 101 7.01 3.21 -5.46
N TRP A 102 6.39 2.53 -4.49
CA TRP A 102 6.35 3.02 -3.10
C TRP A 102 7.74 3.12 -2.49
N THR A 103 8.61 2.12 -2.76
CA THR A 103 10.02 2.14 -2.35
C THR A 103 10.75 3.40 -2.83
N HIS A 104 10.54 3.78 -4.09
CA HIS A 104 11.17 4.98 -4.65
C HIS A 104 10.56 6.27 -4.11
N GLU A 105 9.23 6.35 -4.01
CA GLU A 105 8.53 7.59 -3.63
C GLU A 105 8.77 7.99 -2.17
N ILE A 106 8.88 7.02 -1.24
CA ILE A 106 9.20 7.31 0.16
C ILE A 106 10.66 7.05 0.54
N HIS A 107 11.52 6.77 -0.44
CA HIS A 107 12.94 6.53 -0.24
C HIS A 107 13.23 5.46 0.82
N VAL A 108 12.59 4.29 0.71
CA VAL A 108 12.64 3.23 1.75
C VAL A 108 14.06 2.87 2.20
N PRO A 109 15.07 2.68 1.33
CA PRO A 109 16.45 2.45 1.78
C PRO A 109 16.96 3.56 2.71
N GLN A 110 16.83 4.82 2.28
CA GLN A 110 17.28 5.98 3.05
C GLN A 110 16.56 6.11 4.40
N THR A 111 15.25 5.87 4.43
CA THR A 111 14.47 5.95 5.69
C THR A 111 14.85 4.83 6.67
N ILE A 112 15.13 3.63 6.19
CA ILE A 112 15.64 2.53 7.04
C ILE A 112 17.03 2.88 7.57
N GLU A 113 17.93 3.33 6.69
CA GLU A 113 19.31 3.72 7.03
C GLU A 113 19.33 4.83 8.08
N GLY A 114 18.46 5.84 7.91
CA GLY A 114 18.30 6.94 8.85
C GLY A 114 17.84 6.46 10.22
N ALA A 115 16.78 5.67 10.27
CA ALA A 115 16.27 5.11 11.52
C ALA A 115 17.31 4.26 12.28
N LEU A 116 18.08 3.44 11.56
CA LEU A 116 19.16 2.62 12.13
C LEU A 116 20.32 3.49 12.66
N ALA A 117 20.67 4.55 11.95
CA ALA A 117 21.71 5.49 12.37
C ALA A 117 21.30 6.30 13.62
N GLU A 118 20.01 6.54 13.81
CA GLU A 118 19.40 7.20 14.95
C GLU A 118 19.10 6.24 16.11
N GLY A 119 19.49 4.98 16.00
CA GLY A 119 19.48 4.02 17.12
C GLY A 119 18.35 3.00 17.09
N ALA A 120 17.58 2.91 16.02
CA ALA A 120 16.66 1.78 15.85
C ALA A 120 17.44 0.46 15.76
N LYS A 121 16.88 -0.61 16.32
CA LYS A 121 17.47 -1.95 16.22
C LYS A 121 17.37 -2.46 14.79
N GLU A 122 18.39 -3.19 14.35
CA GLU A 122 18.38 -3.81 13.03
C GLU A 122 17.23 -4.82 12.88
N MET A 123 16.52 -4.71 11.78
CA MET A 123 15.40 -5.55 11.37
C MET A 123 15.43 -5.76 9.86
N ILE A 124 14.81 -6.82 9.39
CA ILE A 124 14.50 -7.02 7.97
C ILE A 124 13.19 -6.31 7.68
N VAL A 125 13.12 -5.54 6.59
CA VAL A 125 11.86 -4.95 6.12
C VAL A 125 11.47 -5.61 4.81
N VAL A 126 10.20 -6.01 4.68
CA VAL A 126 9.67 -6.75 3.53
C VAL A 126 8.48 -6.00 2.96
N LEU A 127 8.54 -5.69 1.67
CA LEU A 127 7.47 -5.02 0.93
C LEU A 127 6.89 -5.99 -0.12
N PRO A 128 5.79 -6.70 0.16
CA PRO A 128 5.09 -7.49 -0.84
C PRO A 128 4.27 -6.59 -1.77
N ASP A 129 4.35 -6.84 -3.09
CA ASP A 129 3.48 -6.19 -4.06
C ASP A 129 2.08 -6.80 -4.04
N SER A 130 1.06 -5.96 -3.94
CA SER A 130 -0.36 -6.35 -3.97
C SER A 130 -1.18 -5.49 -4.94
N LYS A 131 -0.51 -4.91 -5.94
CA LYS A 131 -1.18 -4.19 -7.02
C LYS A 131 -1.79 -5.19 -8.00
N THR A 132 -3.10 -5.08 -8.23
CA THR A 132 -3.86 -5.89 -9.20
C THR A 132 -4.08 -5.14 -10.51
N VAL A 133 -4.73 -5.78 -11.48
CA VAL A 133 -5.16 -5.14 -12.74
C VAL A 133 -6.01 -3.88 -12.49
N TYR A 134 -6.79 -3.85 -11.41
CA TYR A 134 -7.57 -2.69 -11.01
C TYR A 134 -6.78 -1.70 -10.12
N GLY A 135 -5.52 -1.97 -9.80
CA GLY A 135 -4.62 -1.07 -9.08
C GLY A 135 -4.45 -1.37 -7.60
N GLY A 136 -5.11 -2.38 -7.05
CA GLY A 136 -4.91 -2.81 -5.66
C GLY A 136 -5.85 -3.92 -5.25
N SER A 137 -5.39 -4.79 -4.38
CA SER A 137 -6.11 -5.98 -3.88
C SER A 137 -7.00 -5.70 -2.67
N MET A 138 -6.95 -4.51 -2.11
CA MET A 138 -7.51 -4.17 -0.80
C MET A 138 -7.03 -5.13 0.31
N TYR A 139 -5.94 -5.85 0.12
CA TYR A 139 -5.41 -6.86 1.05
C TYR A 139 -6.51 -7.77 1.62
N SER A 140 -7.47 -8.11 0.77
CA SER A 140 -8.67 -8.89 1.12
C SER A 140 -8.64 -10.26 0.46
N SER A 141 -9.50 -11.16 0.94
CA SER A 141 -9.74 -12.46 0.30
C SER A 141 -10.89 -12.35 -0.70
N SER A 142 -10.65 -12.70 -1.96
CA SER A 142 -11.64 -12.64 -3.03
C SER A 142 -11.35 -13.67 -4.12
N VAL A 143 -12.38 -14.31 -4.65
CA VAL A 143 -12.22 -15.20 -5.82
C VAL A 143 -11.84 -14.42 -7.09
N THR A 144 -12.10 -13.12 -7.13
CA THR A 144 -11.74 -12.28 -8.26
C THR A 144 -10.28 -11.90 -8.21
N THR A 145 -9.78 -11.38 -7.10
CA THR A 145 -8.39 -10.91 -6.96
C THR A 145 -7.41 -11.98 -6.47
N GLY A 146 -7.89 -13.06 -5.85
CA GLY A 146 -7.10 -13.98 -5.02
C GLY A 146 -7.16 -13.61 -3.53
N ASP A 147 -6.62 -14.44 -2.66
CA ASP A 147 -6.58 -14.22 -1.22
C ASP A 147 -5.30 -13.50 -0.79
N PHE A 148 -5.26 -12.18 -0.96
CA PHE A 148 -4.13 -11.34 -0.55
C PHE A 148 -3.96 -11.25 0.97
N GLU A 149 -4.98 -11.57 1.74
CA GLU A 149 -4.90 -11.66 3.20
C GLU A 149 -3.99 -12.83 3.60
N GLN A 150 -4.26 -14.03 3.04
CA GLN A 150 -3.42 -15.22 3.23
C GLN A 150 -2.05 -15.08 2.56
N TYR A 151 -1.99 -14.49 1.37
CA TYR A 151 -0.72 -14.24 0.70
C TYR A 151 0.26 -13.48 1.61
N VAL A 152 -0.18 -12.38 2.23
CA VAL A 152 0.66 -11.59 3.14
C VAL A 152 0.94 -12.33 4.44
N ALA A 153 -0.10 -12.88 5.08
CA ALA A 153 0.02 -13.44 6.43
C ALA A 153 0.67 -14.84 6.44
N HIS A 154 0.63 -15.55 5.32
CA HIS A 154 1.10 -16.93 5.25
C HIS A 154 2.21 -17.12 4.20
N ASP A 155 1.92 -16.92 2.89
CA ASP A 155 2.87 -17.29 1.82
C ASP A 155 4.16 -16.47 1.92
N VAL A 156 4.03 -15.13 2.07
CA VAL A 156 5.19 -14.24 2.20
C VAL A 156 5.94 -14.53 3.50
N VAL A 157 5.25 -14.70 4.63
CA VAL A 157 5.88 -14.97 5.93
C VAL A 157 6.64 -16.29 5.87
N ALA A 158 6.05 -17.36 5.35
CA ALA A 158 6.69 -18.67 5.25
C ALA A 158 7.93 -18.63 4.35
N TYR A 159 7.82 -17.98 3.20
CA TYR A 159 8.97 -17.82 2.31
C TYR A 159 10.13 -17.05 2.95
N ILE A 160 9.83 -15.92 3.59
CA ILE A 160 10.84 -15.08 4.23
C ILE A 160 11.51 -15.80 5.39
N ASP A 161 10.77 -16.54 6.20
CA ASP A 161 11.35 -17.35 7.29
C ASP A 161 12.23 -18.51 6.79
N ALA A 162 11.90 -19.09 5.64
CA ALA A 162 12.67 -20.19 5.04
C ALA A 162 13.97 -19.71 4.38
N HIS A 163 13.99 -18.51 3.81
CA HIS A 163 15.11 -18.05 2.97
C HIS A 163 16.01 -16.99 3.64
N TYR A 164 15.53 -16.34 4.71
CA TYR A 164 16.25 -15.29 5.41
C TYR A 164 16.50 -15.63 6.88
N ARG A 165 17.51 -15.00 7.47
CA ARG A 165 17.82 -15.18 8.89
C ARG A 165 16.86 -14.38 9.78
N THR A 166 15.62 -14.76 9.77
CA THR A 166 14.58 -14.21 10.63
C THR A 166 14.56 -14.88 12.00
N ILE A 167 13.92 -14.25 12.98
CA ILE A 167 13.45 -14.92 14.20
C ILE A 167 12.02 -15.37 13.89
N PRO A 168 11.78 -16.68 13.63
CA PRO A 168 10.48 -17.17 13.15
C PRO A 168 9.47 -17.29 14.30
N SER A 169 9.14 -16.16 14.90
CA SER A 169 8.21 -16.05 16.02
C SER A 169 7.31 -14.85 15.82
N ARG A 170 6.03 -14.97 16.17
CA ARG A 170 5.09 -13.84 16.16
C ARG A 170 5.63 -12.62 16.92
N SER A 171 6.29 -12.84 18.06
CA SER A 171 6.87 -11.75 18.88
C SER A 171 7.93 -10.91 18.15
N SER A 172 8.45 -11.41 17.04
CA SER A 172 9.46 -10.76 16.21
C SER A 172 8.92 -10.31 14.86
N ARG A 173 7.59 -10.34 14.63
CA ARG A 173 6.96 -9.89 13.39
C ARG A 173 6.05 -8.70 13.63
N GLY A 174 6.27 -7.64 12.85
CA GLY A 174 5.44 -6.45 12.80
C GLY A 174 4.74 -6.29 11.46
N LEU A 175 3.58 -5.67 11.47
CA LEU A 175 2.83 -5.34 10.27
C LEU A 175 2.54 -3.84 10.24
N VAL A 176 2.89 -3.18 9.14
CA VAL A 176 2.59 -1.77 8.91
C VAL A 176 2.01 -1.57 7.52
N GLY A 177 1.23 -0.53 7.34
CA GLY A 177 0.78 -0.14 6.00
C GLY A 177 0.23 1.27 5.96
N HIS A 178 0.30 1.87 4.77
CA HIS A 178 -0.19 3.22 4.50
C HIS A 178 -1.41 3.18 3.57
N SER A 179 -2.43 3.97 3.86
CA SER A 179 -3.62 4.10 3.02
C SER A 179 -4.37 2.77 2.84
N MET A 180 -4.40 2.21 1.62
CA MET A 180 -4.88 0.85 1.36
C MET A 180 -4.08 -0.18 2.19
N GLY A 181 -2.77 0.01 2.33
CA GLY A 181 -1.93 -0.80 3.21
C GLY A 181 -2.28 -0.63 4.69
N GLY A 182 -2.71 0.57 5.11
CA GLY A 182 -3.23 0.82 6.45
C GLY A 182 -4.53 0.07 6.73
N TYR A 183 -5.44 0.03 5.75
CA TYR A 183 -6.59 -0.87 5.78
C TYR A 183 -6.15 -2.34 5.90
N GLY A 184 -5.16 -2.75 5.08
CA GLY A 184 -4.61 -4.10 5.11
C GLY A 184 -4.01 -4.45 6.47
N ALA A 185 -3.23 -3.54 7.08
CA ALA A 185 -2.66 -3.74 8.41
C ALA A 185 -3.74 -3.88 9.48
N ALA A 186 -4.79 -3.07 9.43
CA ALA A 186 -5.93 -3.20 10.35
C ALA A 186 -6.67 -4.53 10.15
N ARG A 187 -7.03 -4.86 8.91
CA ARG A 187 -7.80 -6.07 8.58
C ARG A 187 -7.02 -7.36 8.88
N ILE A 188 -5.81 -7.49 8.37
CA ILE A 188 -4.95 -8.65 8.57
C ILE A 188 -4.60 -8.76 10.07
N GLY A 189 -4.28 -7.63 10.70
CA GLY A 189 -4.00 -7.60 12.14
C GLY A 189 -5.15 -8.12 12.99
N MET A 190 -6.40 -7.75 12.69
CA MET A 190 -7.58 -8.27 13.41
C MET A 190 -7.71 -9.79 13.27
N LYS A 191 -7.35 -10.36 12.12
CA LYS A 191 -7.63 -11.76 11.79
C LYS A 191 -6.46 -12.73 12.05
N HIS A 192 -5.22 -12.23 12.06
CA HIS A 192 -4.02 -13.05 12.19
C HIS A 192 -3.15 -12.66 13.41
N PRO A 193 -3.70 -12.71 14.64
CA PRO A 193 -2.97 -12.38 15.85
C PRO A 193 -1.87 -13.42 16.19
N ASP A 194 -1.95 -14.59 15.57
CA ASP A 194 -0.97 -15.67 15.66
C ASP A 194 0.29 -15.41 14.83
N VAL A 195 0.23 -14.53 13.84
CA VAL A 195 1.32 -14.22 12.92
C VAL A 195 2.12 -13.00 13.38
N PHE A 196 1.45 -11.92 13.74
CA PHE A 196 2.05 -10.63 14.08
C PHE A 196 1.82 -10.26 15.54
N SER A 197 2.80 -9.58 16.16
CA SER A 197 2.70 -9.12 17.55
C SER A 197 2.53 -7.62 17.69
N SER A 198 2.83 -6.85 16.67
CA SER A 198 2.77 -5.39 16.70
C SER A 198 2.23 -4.85 15.39
N LEU A 199 1.32 -3.86 15.47
CA LEU A 199 0.68 -3.22 14.32
C LEU A 199 0.98 -1.73 14.30
N TYR A 200 1.25 -1.20 13.10
CA TYR A 200 1.29 0.25 12.85
C TYR A 200 0.40 0.60 11.66
N ILE A 201 -0.63 1.40 11.88
CA ILE A 201 -1.69 1.69 10.90
C ILE A 201 -1.58 3.16 10.49
N MET A 202 -1.02 3.42 9.29
CA MET A 202 -0.76 4.78 8.79
C MET A 202 -1.91 5.24 7.89
N SER A 203 -2.54 6.35 8.21
CA SER A 203 -3.58 7.00 7.37
C SER A 203 -4.53 5.99 6.69
N PRO A 204 -5.17 5.07 7.43
CA PRO A 204 -5.90 3.94 6.84
C PRO A 204 -7.11 4.38 6.04
N CYS A 205 -7.28 3.90 4.80
CA CYS A 205 -8.52 4.09 4.06
C CYS A 205 -9.60 3.08 4.49
N CYS A 206 -10.79 3.31 4.03
CA CYS A 206 -11.85 2.28 3.90
C CYS A 206 -12.25 1.58 5.21
N LEU A 207 -12.01 2.20 6.36
CA LEU A 207 -12.35 1.62 7.65
C LEU A 207 -13.86 1.58 7.90
N SER A 208 -14.65 2.47 7.28
CA SER A 208 -16.10 2.45 7.33
C SER A 208 -16.72 2.33 5.93
N PRO A 209 -17.96 1.75 5.83
CA PRO A 209 -18.61 1.50 4.54
C PRO A 209 -18.95 2.77 3.76
N MET A 210 -19.26 3.83 4.45
CA MET A 210 -19.72 5.11 3.89
C MET A 210 -18.74 6.26 4.11
N GLY A 211 -17.64 6.03 4.83
CA GLY A 211 -16.80 7.09 5.36
C GLY A 211 -17.49 7.90 6.44
N SER A 212 -16.73 8.45 7.38
CA SER A 212 -17.27 9.29 8.47
C SER A 212 -17.12 10.78 8.18
N ARG A 213 -16.85 11.13 6.93
CA ARG A 213 -16.65 12.53 6.53
C ARG A 213 -17.97 13.30 6.54
N PRO A 214 -17.94 14.57 6.92
CA PRO A 214 -19.07 15.46 6.68
C PRO A 214 -19.43 15.49 5.19
N ALA A 215 -20.71 15.64 4.87
CA ALA A 215 -21.19 15.78 3.50
C ALA A 215 -20.43 16.91 2.76
N ASN A 216 -19.98 16.61 1.56
CA ASN A 216 -19.23 17.57 0.72
C ASN A 216 -19.81 17.57 -0.69
N PRO A 217 -20.52 18.64 -1.10
CA PRO A 217 -21.13 18.72 -2.42
C PRO A 217 -20.15 18.58 -3.59
N ALA A 218 -18.87 18.96 -3.40
CA ALA A 218 -17.85 18.74 -4.43
C ALA A 218 -17.55 17.26 -4.60
N MET A 219 -17.49 16.50 -3.50
CA MET A 219 -17.28 15.05 -3.56
C MET A 219 -18.48 14.33 -4.18
N GLU A 220 -19.71 14.77 -3.93
CA GLU A 220 -20.91 14.21 -4.57
C GLU A 220 -20.85 14.33 -6.09
N LYS A 221 -20.39 15.48 -6.63
CA LYS A 221 -20.18 15.66 -8.08
C LYS A 221 -19.10 14.73 -8.63
N VAL A 222 -18.00 14.56 -7.88
CA VAL A 222 -16.93 13.61 -8.25
C VAL A 222 -17.49 12.20 -8.32
N MET A 223 -18.26 11.77 -7.32
CA MET A 223 -18.84 10.42 -7.28
C MET A 223 -19.87 10.18 -8.40
N ALA A 224 -20.66 11.19 -8.77
CA ALA A 224 -21.55 11.10 -9.93
C ALA A 224 -20.79 10.97 -11.27
N SER A 225 -19.61 11.60 -11.39
CA SER A 225 -18.73 11.42 -12.54
C SER A 225 -18.11 10.02 -12.57
N VAL A 226 -17.68 9.52 -11.42
CA VAL A 226 -17.14 8.17 -11.25
C VAL A 226 -18.14 7.10 -11.70
N GLU A 227 -19.41 7.23 -11.34
CA GLU A 227 -20.46 6.29 -11.74
C GLU A 227 -20.55 6.17 -13.27
N LYS A 228 -20.51 7.30 -13.99
CA LYS A 228 -20.51 7.30 -15.46
C LYS A 228 -19.27 6.66 -16.07
N GLU A 229 -18.10 6.87 -15.45
CA GLU A 229 -16.87 6.20 -15.89
C GLU A 229 -17.01 4.69 -15.73
N LEU A 230 -17.52 4.21 -14.59
CA LEU A 230 -17.69 2.79 -14.29
C LEU A 230 -18.67 2.09 -15.24
N GLU A 231 -19.75 2.76 -15.66
CA GLU A 231 -20.69 2.24 -16.66
C GLU A 231 -20.03 1.97 -18.03
N SER A 232 -18.95 2.70 -18.34
CA SER A 232 -18.20 2.54 -19.58
C SER A 232 -17.26 1.33 -19.60
N VAL A 233 -16.94 0.77 -18.44
CA VAL A 233 -15.98 -0.34 -18.30
C VAL A 233 -16.59 -1.65 -18.78
N LYS A 234 -15.97 -2.26 -19.79
CA LYS A 234 -16.41 -3.55 -20.34
C LYS A 234 -15.37 -4.66 -20.18
N THR A 235 -14.13 -4.32 -19.95
CA THR A 235 -13.03 -5.26 -19.76
C THR A 235 -12.06 -4.72 -18.70
N PRO A 236 -11.27 -5.58 -18.03
CA PRO A 236 -10.25 -5.13 -17.08
C PRO A 236 -9.26 -4.12 -17.68
N ALA A 237 -8.90 -4.28 -18.95
CA ALA A 237 -7.99 -3.37 -19.66
C ALA A 237 -8.51 -1.91 -19.72
N ASN A 238 -9.82 -1.71 -19.70
CA ASN A 238 -10.40 -0.35 -19.67
C ASN A 238 -10.11 0.41 -18.36
N ALA A 239 -9.77 -0.30 -17.29
CA ALA A 239 -9.50 0.33 -15.99
C ALA A 239 -8.31 1.29 -16.00
N ALA A 240 -7.32 1.06 -16.87
CA ALA A 240 -6.10 1.89 -16.94
C ALA A 240 -6.39 3.36 -17.30
N GLY A 241 -7.47 3.62 -18.06
CA GLY A 241 -7.86 4.97 -18.50
C GLY A 241 -8.79 5.73 -17.55
N LEU A 242 -9.21 5.10 -16.45
CA LEU A 242 -10.17 5.71 -15.52
C LEU A 242 -9.51 6.68 -14.54
N SER A 243 -10.33 7.56 -13.96
CA SER A 243 -9.92 8.39 -12.83
C SER A 243 -9.50 7.55 -11.63
N PHE A 244 -8.74 8.15 -10.72
CA PHE A 244 -8.29 7.49 -9.48
C PHE A 244 -9.44 6.87 -8.70
N PHE A 245 -10.53 7.62 -8.48
CA PHE A 245 -11.67 7.15 -7.71
C PHE A 245 -12.47 6.04 -8.42
N ALA A 246 -12.59 6.08 -9.74
CA ALA A 246 -13.24 5.03 -10.50
C ALA A 246 -12.44 3.72 -10.43
N ARG A 247 -11.11 3.78 -10.58
CA ARG A 247 -10.25 2.59 -10.38
C ARG A 247 -10.32 2.06 -8.96
N ALA A 248 -10.33 2.94 -7.94
CA ALA A 248 -10.44 2.52 -6.56
C ALA A 248 -11.78 1.80 -6.28
N GLN A 249 -12.87 2.25 -6.90
CA GLN A 249 -14.15 1.54 -6.79
C GLN A 249 -14.13 0.18 -7.49
N LEU A 250 -13.50 0.04 -8.66
CA LEU A 250 -13.33 -1.26 -9.30
C LEU A 250 -12.52 -2.23 -8.45
N ALA A 251 -11.38 -1.76 -7.93
CA ALA A 251 -10.54 -2.57 -7.05
C ALA A 251 -11.29 -3.02 -5.79
N SER A 252 -12.05 -2.10 -5.18
CA SER A 252 -12.89 -2.42 -4.02
C SER A 252 -14.00 -3.42 -4.39
N ALA A 253 -14.63 -3.27 -5.56
CA ALA A 253 -15.65 -4.20 -6.01
C ALA A 253 -15.08 -5.60 -6.29
N ALA A 254 -13.93 -5.69 -6.95
CA ALA A 254 -13.23 -6.94 -7.18
C ALA A 254 -12.86 -7.66 -5.87
N ALA A 255 -12.45 -6.89 -4.86
CA ALA A 255 -12.05 -7.42 -3.56
C ALA A 255 -13.23 -7.76 -2.63
N TRP A 256 -14.33 -7.00 -2.69
CA TRP A 256 -15.40 -7.07 -1.67
C TRP A 256 -16.75 -7.55 -2.19
N SER A 257 -17.00 -7.43 -3.49
CA SER A 257 -18.22 -7.90 -4.13
C SER A 257 -17.92 -8.69 -5.43
N PRO A 258 -17.07 -9.76 -5.33
CA PRO A 258 -16.80 -10.61 -6.47
C PRO A 258 -18.08 -11.25 -7.00
N ASP A 259 -18.19 -11.37 -8.33
CA ASP A 259 -19.24 -12.10 -9.02
C ASP A 259 -18.68 -12.99 -10.14
N PRO A 260 -18.44 -14.27 -9.89
CA PRO A 260 -17.96 -15.21 -10.91
C PRO A 260 -18.89 -15.37 -12.14
N LYS A 261 -20.15 -14.94 -12.02
CA LYS A 261 -21.13 -15.01 -13.10
C LYS A 261 -21.18 -13.77 -13.98
N ASN A 262 -20.38 -12.75 -13.67
CA ASN A 262 -20.31 -11.49 -14.41
C ASN A 262 -18.96 -11.31 -15.15
N PRO A 263 -18.58 -12.19 -16.11
CA PRO A 263 -17.39 -12.00 -16.90
C PRO A 263 -17.54 -10.78 -17.85
N PRO A 264 -16.45 -10.13 -18.24
CA PRO A 264 -15.06 -10.42 -17.89
C PRO A 264 -14.55 -9.68 -16.65
N LEU A 265 -15.39 -8.91 -15.95
CA LEU A 265 -14.98 -8.10 -14.80
C LEU A 265 -15.02 -8.88 -13.48
N TYR A 266 -15.89 -9.90 -13.40
CA TYR A 266 -16.08 -10.77 -12.23
C TYR A 266 -16.34 -10.02 -10.91
N LEU A 267 -17.10 -8.91 -11.01
CA LEU A 267 -17.43 -8.06 -9.86
C LEU A 267 -18.82 -7.43 -10.02
N ASP A 268 -19.40 -7.04 -8.89
CA ASP A 268 -20.60 -6.22 -8.82
C ASP A 268 -20.31 -4.85 -8.21
N LEU A 269 -20.91 -3.80 -8.78
CA LEU A 269 -20.80 -2.44 -8.27
C LEU A 269 -21.94 -2.13 -7.29
N PRO A 270 -21.68 -1.30 -6.24
CA PRO A 270 -22.69 -0.94 -5.25
C PRO A 270 -23.83 -0.08 -5.81
N ARG A 271 -23.66 0.47 -7.04
CA ARG A 271 -24.70 1.17 -7.81
C ARG A 271 -24.70 0.66 -9.23
N LYS A 272 -25.90 0.57 -9.83
CA LYS A 272 -26.09 0.16 -11.22
C LYS A 272 -27.19 1.04 -11.83
N SER A 273 -26.87 1.74 -12.90
CA SER A 273 -27.79 2.68 -13.59
C SER A 273 -28.43 3.69 -12.62
N GLY A 274 -27.64 4.26 -11.71
CA GLY A 274 -28.11 5.23 -10.71
C GLY A 274 -28.75 4.60 -9.47
N GLU A 275 -29.09 3.32 -9.50
CA GLU A 275 -29.80 2.65 -8.42
C GLU A 275 -28.83 1.90 -7.46
N PRO A 276 -28.99 2.07 -6.15
CA PRO A 276 -28.20 1.34 -5.17
C PRO A 276 -28.52 -0.16 -5.23
N GLN A 277 -27.49 -1.00 -5.02
CA GLN A 277 -27.57 -2.45 -4.96
C GLN A 277 -27.42 -2.89 -3.49
N PRO A 278 -28.51 -3.11 -2.73
CA PRO A 278 -28.43 -3.34 -1.28
C PRO A 278 -27.53 -4.51 -0.88
N ASP A 279 -27.61 -5.63 -1.62
CA ASP A 279 -26.80 -6.82 -1.33
C ASP A 279 -25.31 -6.58 -1.55
N VAL A 280 -24.94 -5.79 -2.57
CA VAL A 280 -23.57 -5.40 -2.84
C VAL A 280 -23.08 -4.42 -1.78
N ILE A 281 -23.90 -3.45 -1.39
CA ILE A 281 -23.59 -2.51 -0.31
C ILE A 281 -23.36 -3.26 1.01
N ALA A 282 -24.16 -4.29 1.29
CA ALA A 282 -23.96 -5.12 2.47
C ALA A 282 -22.62 -5.88 2.46
N LYS A 283 -22.19 -6.40 1.28
CA LYS A 283 -20.87 -7.01 1.12
C LYS A 283 -19.74 -6.01 1.39
N TRP A 284 -19.87 -4.79 0.89
CA TRP A 284 -18.88 -3.73 1.16
C TRP A 284 -18.83 -3.37 2.65
N ALA A 285 -19.98 -3.23 3.29
CA ALA A 285 -20.06 -3.00 4.73
C ALA A 285 -19.37 -4.11 5.53
N ALA A 286 -19.59 -5.37 5.17
CA ALA A 286 -18.96 -6.52 5.82
C ALA A 286 -17.42 -6.58 5.65
N ASN A 287 -16.85 -5.81 4.72
CA ASN A 287 -15.41 -5.71 4.52
C ASN A 287 -14.79 -4.46 5.17
N ALA A 288 -15.59 -3.60 5.80
CA ALA A 288 -15.10 -2.41 6.49
C ALA A 288 -14.67 -2.75 7.93
N PRO A 289 -13.42 -2.52 8.35
CA PRO A 289 -12.92 -2.86 9.68
C PRO A 289 -13.81 -2.38 10.83
N LEU A 290 -14.35 -1.16 10.78
CA LEU A 290 -15.25 -0.64 11.80
C LEU A 290 -16.62 -1.37 11.90
N ALA A 291 -17.00 -2.14 10.87
CA ALA A 291 -18.22 -2.94 10.91
C ALA A 291 -18.02 -4.32 11.52
N PHE A 292 -16.79 -4.79 11.65
CA PHE A 292 -16.49 -6.12 12.18
C PHE A 292 -15.49 -6.15 13.35
N VAL A 293 -14.88 -5.02 13.72
CA VAL A 293 -13.85 -4.97 14.77
C VAL A 293 -14.30 -5.62 16.08
N ASP A 294 -15.57 -5.48 16.44
CA ASP A 294 -16.13 -6.07 17.66
C ASP A 294 -16.03 -7.60 17.70
N GLN A 295 -15.95 -8.25 16.54
CA GLN A 295 -15.80 -9.71 16.43
C GLN A 295 -14.34 -10.16 16.67
N TYR A 296 -13.38 -9.23 16.65
CA TYR A 296 -11.95 -9.50 16.74
C TYR A 296 -11.27 -8.86 17.97
N ILE A 297 -12.04 -8.41 18.94
CA ILE A 297 -11.52 -7.78 20.16
C ILE A 297 -10.56 -8.69 20.91
N ASP A 298 -10.87 -9.98 21.03
CA ASP A 298 -10.00 -10.94 21.71
C ASP A 298 -8.71 -11.21 20.92
N ASN A 299 -8.74 -11.07 19.62
CA ASN A 299 -7.53 -11.12 18.78
C ASN A 299 -6.66 -9.88 19.01
N LEU A 300 -7.28 -8.69 19.01
CA LEU A 300 -6.58 -7.42 19.21
C LEU A 300 -5.95 -7.29 20.59
N ARG A 301 -6.57 -7.89 21.62
CA ARG A 301 -5.99 -7.98 22.99
C ARG A 301 -4.68 -8.76 23.04
N GLN A 302 -4.40 -9.63 22.07
CA GLN A 302 -3.16 -10.39 22.02
C GLN A 302 -1.97 -9.58 21.51
N TYR A 303 -2.20 -8.40 20.92
CA TYR A 303 -1.11 -7.59 20.39
C TYR A 303 -0.28 -6.98 21.53
N HIS A 304 1.05 -7.02 21.34
CA HIS A 304 1.99 -6.39 22.25
C HIS A 304 1.91 -4.85 22.15
N ALA A 305 1.75 -4.34 20.93
CA ALA A 305 1.61 -2.91 20.68
C ALA A 305 0.79 -2.65 19.41
N ILE A 306 -0.07 -1.63 19.47
CA ILE A 306 -0.84 -1.09 18.34
C ILE A 306 -0.59 0.41 18.29
N ALA A 307 -0.20 0.92 17.12
CA ALA A 307 -0.08 2.35 16.87
C ALA A 307 -0.85 2.75 15.61
N MET A 308 -1.39 3.95 15.61
CA MET A 308 -2.06 4.55 14.45
C MET A 308 -1.63 6.01 14.32
N ASP A 309 -1.54 6.49 13.10
CA ASP A 309 -1.34 7.90 12.83
C ASP A 309 -2.10 8.37 11.58
N VAL A 310 -2.32 9.68 11.49
CA VAL A 310 -3.00 10.30 10.35
C VAL A 310 -2.72 11.81 10.34
N GLY A 311 -2.65 12.42 9.14
CA GLY A 311 -2.51 13.87 9.01
C GLY A 311 -3.79 14.63 9.40
N ASP A 312 -3.64 15.82 9.99
CA ASP A 312 -4.76 16.72 10.37
C ASP A 312 -5.52 17.25 9.13
N GLN A 313 -4.88 17.25 7.96
CA GLN A 313 -5.46 17.64 6.67
C GLN A 313 -5.94 16.43 5.86
N ASP A 314 -5.75 15.20 6.37
CA ASP A 314 -6.26 13.99 5.75
C ASP A 314 -7.72 13.75 6.16
N GLY A 315 -8.59 13.59 5.16
CA GLY A 315 -9.99 13.26 5.42
C GLY A 315 -10.22 11.88 6.04
N LEU A 316 -9.21 11.01 6.05
CA LEU A 316 -9.30 9.67 6.66
C LEU A 316 -9.18 9.70 8.20
N ARG A 317 -8.77 10.84 8.78
CA ARG A 317 -8.64 10.99 10.24
C ARG A 317 -9.92 10.70 11.04
N PHE A 318 -11.08 10.92 10.41
CA PHE A 318 -12.35 10.66 11.09
C PHE A 318 -12.59 9.17 11.35
N ASP A 319 -12.28 8.32 10.37
CA ASP A 319 -12.43 6.87 10.54
C ASP A 319 -11.28 6.28 11.36
N ALA A 320 -10.06 6.81 11.23
CA ALA A 320 -8.92 6.44 12.08
C ALA A 320 -9.20 6.75 13.56
N GLY A 321 -9.75 7.95 13.85
CA GLY A 321 -10.16 8.32 15.20
C GLY A 321 -11.26 7.39 15.77
N LYS A 322 -12.24 7.00 14.94
CA LYS A 322 -13.26 6.03 15.39
C LYS A 322 -12.67 4.66 15.71
N LEU A 323 -11.69 4.19 14.95
CA LEU A 323 -11.03 2.93 15.28
C LEU A 323 -10.27 3.03 16.61
N HIS A 324 -9.58 4.13 16.85
CA HIS A 324 -8.96 4.43 18.13
C HIS A 324 -9.99 4.42 19.27
N ASP A 325 -11.10 5.15 19.11
CA ASP A 325 -12.19 5.19 20.12
C ASP A 325 -12.75 3.79 20.43
N VAL A 326 -12.90 2.93 19.41
CA VAL A 326 -13.34 1.54 19.61
C VAL A 326 -12.32 0.76 20.42
N LEU A 327 -11.02 0.85 20.10
CA LEU A 327 -9.99 0.17 20.86
C LEU A 327 -9.95 0.61 22.33
N ASP A 328 -10.05 1.93 22.57
CA ASP A 328 -10.09 2.50 23.92
C ASP A 328 -11.34 2.04 24.70
N ASN A 329 -12.52 2.02 24.07
CA ASN A 329 -13.76 1.55 24.68
C ASN A 329 -13.68 0.08 25.13
N TYR A 330 -12.89 -0.74 24.43
CA TYR A 330 -12.64 -2.14 24.81
C TYR A 330 -11.40 -2.33 25.70
N GLY A 331 -10.74 -1.24 26.12
CA GLY A 331 -9.55 -1.27 26.98
C GLY A 331 -8.32 -1.89 26.30
N ILE A 332 -8.23 -1.78 24.95
CA ILE A 332 -7.08 -2.25 24.19
C ILE A 332 -6.05 -1.12 24.13
N ALA A 333 -4.89 -1.35 24.74
CA ALA A 333 -3.81 -0.38 24.73
C ALA A 333 -3.35 -0.08 23.28
N ASN A 334 -3.43 1.17 22.91
CA ASN A 334 -3.01 1.65 21.60
C ASN A 334 -2.48 3.08 21.70
N SER A 335 -1.75 3.53 20.66
CA SER A 335 -1.39 4.94 20.51
C SER A 335 -2.00 5.49 19.23
N PHE A 336 -2.50 6.71 19.29
CA PHE A 336 -3.05 7.41 18.14
C PHE A 336 -2.49 8.83 18.06
N GLU A 337 -1.94 9.21 16.92
CA GLU A 337 -1.34 10.52 16.68
C GLU A 337 -1.98 11.19 15.46
N ILE A 338 -2.44 12.43 15.64
CA ILE A 338 -2.80 13.30 14.52
C ILE A 338 -1.66 14.29 14.32
N TYR A 339 -0.90 14.11 13.25
CA TYR A 339 0.24 15.00 12.92
C TYR A 339 -0.17 16.09 11.93
N HIS A 340 0.63 17.14 11.82
CA HIS A 340 0.39 18.18 10.82
C HIS A 340 0.80 17.70 9.43
N GLY A 341 -0.17 17.50 8.53
CA GLY A 341 0.07 17.04 7.18
C GLY A 341 -1.16 16.54 6.44
N THR A 342 -0.95 16.26 5.16
CA THR A 342 -1.94 15.65 4.25
C THR A 342 -1.84 14.13 4.28
N HIS A 343 -2.61 13.45 3.40
CA HIS A 343 -2.57 12.00 3.25
C HIS A 343 -1.18 11.44 2.94
N THR A 344 -0.31 12.20 2.28
CA THR A 344 0.99 11.70 1.80
C THR A 344 2.19 12.51 2.25
N SER A 345 2.00 13.74 2.75
CA SER A 345 3.11 14.70 2.94
C SER A 345 4.19 14.26 3.93
N ALA A 346 3.88 13.40 4.89
CA ALA A 346 4.82 12.99 5.92
C ALA A 346 5.16 11.48 5.91
N VAL A 347 4.76 10.73 4.87
CA VAL A 347 4.89 9.25 4.88
C VAL A 347 6.33 8.78 5.09
N ALA A 348 7.32 9.40 4.42
CA ALA A 348 8.72 9.03 4.58
C ALA A 348 9.25 9.37 5.99
N ASP A 349 8.93 10.55 6.50
CA ASP A 349 9.30 10.96 7.86
C ASP A 349 8.69 10.04 8.91
N ARG A 350 7.37 9.77 8.79
CA ARG A 350 6.67 8.85 9.69
C ARG A 350 7.27 7.45 9.64
N PHE A 351 7.62 6.96 8.44
CA PHE A 351 8.23 5.64 8.28
C PHE A 351 9.58 5.57 8.98
N GLN A 352 10.48 6.55 8.78
CA GLN A 352 11.78 6.61 9.44
C GLN A 352 11.66 6.77 10.96
N ASN A 353 10.99 7.83 11.40
CA ASN A 353 11.14 8.36 12.76
C ASN A 353 10.12 7.77 13.75
N HIS A 354 8.98 7.25 13.25
CA HIS A 354 7.90 6.73 14.07
C HIS A 354 7.70 5.22 13.89
N VAL A 355 7.50 4.75 12.66
CA VAL A 355 7.22 3.34 12.37
C VAL A 355 8.39 2.43 12.75
N LEU A 356 9.59 2.70 12.21
CA LEU A 356 10.76 1.85 12.49
C LEU A 356 11.20 1.95 13.96
N THR A 357 11.06 3.12 14.56
CA THR A 357 11.30 3.32 15.99
C THR A 357 10.29 2.54 16.86
N PHE A 358 9.01 2.53 16.47
CA PHE A 358 7.98 1.75 17.14
C PHE A 358 8.32 0.25 17.11
N PHE A 359 8.64 -0.31 15.95
CA PHE A 359 8.99 -1.72 15.84
C PHE A 359 10.32 -2.06 16.54
N SER A 360 11.29 -1.16 16.52
CA SER A 360 12.53 -1.29 17.28
C SER A 360 12.29 -1.45 18.79
N LYS A 361 11.27 -0.83 19.34
CA LYS A 361 10.90 -0.91 20.75
C LYS A 361 10.07 -2.15 21.06
N ASN A 362 9.21 -2.57 20.16
CA ASN A 362 8.13 -3.53 20.42
C ASN A 362 8.37 -4.93 19.84
N LEU A 363 9.34 -5.12 18.94
CA LEU A 363 9.68 -6.44 18.43
C LEU A 363 10.82 -7.09 19.20
N CYS A 364 10.70 -8.38 19.43
CA CYS A 364 11.75 -9.19 19.98
C CYS A 364 12.93 -9.32 19.04
N ALA A 365 14.11 -8.87 19.46
CA ALA A 365 15.36 -8.97 18.70
C ALA A 365 16.20 -10.22 19.06
N THR A 366 15.72 -11.07 19.95
CA THR A 366 16.40 -12.31 20.38
C THR A 366 15.40 -13.46 20.46
N LYS A 367 15.89 -14.72 20.37
CA LYS A 367 15.03 -15.91 20.49
C LYS A 367 14.36 -16.10 21.87
N ASN A 368 14.82 -15.38 22.87
CA ASN A 368 14.42 -15.59 24.27
C ASN A 368 13.57 -14.44 24.84
N CYS A 369 12.93 -13.63 24.02
CA CYS A 369 11.94 -12.68 24.51
C CYS A 369 10.68 -13.44 24.99
N LYS A 370 10.28 -13.18 26.22
CA LYS A 370 8.98 -13.61 26.76
C LYS A 370 7.91 -12.58 26.43
#